data_2346db999e184c108368ad044462637b
#
_entry.id   2346db999e184c108368ad044462637b
#
_cell.length_a   1.000
_cell.length_b   1.000
_cell.length_c   1.000
_cell.angle_alpha   90.00
_cell.angle_beta   90.00
_cell.angle_gamma   90.00
#
_symmetry.space_group_name_H-M   'P 1'
#
loop_
_entity.id
_entity.type
_entity.pdbx_description
1 polymer ?
#
loop_
_entity_poly.entity_id
_entity_poly.type
_entity_poly.pdbx_seq_one_letter_code
_entity_poly.pdbx_strand_id
1 'polypeptide(L)'
;VKGRRSRVIHSAMNQNSYQQSLDYLYGLEKFGMIFGLTKVEAILEAIGNPHREIQAIHIGGTNGKGSTAAMMASILQKEGYRVGLYTSPHLTRFTERIKVNGKEVEKEEVATLTEWMKKRIEAAGITPPFTFFDFTTAMALLYFKQRMVDLSILEVGLGGRLDSTNVVDPLLSIITNITRDHEEQLGKSILKIAGEKAGIIKKAVSYTHLRAHETGR
;
A
#
# COMPACT_ATOMS: atom_id res chain seq x y z
N VAL A 1 38.71 14.60 -13.73
CA VAL A 1 37.65 15.09 -14.66
C VAL A 1 36.73 13.95 -15.15
N LYS A 2 37.24 12.70 -15.33
CA LYS A 2 36.42 11.56 -15.81
C LYS A 2 35.37 11.08 -14.79
N GLY A 3 35.62 11.14 -13.48
CA GLY A 3 34.68 10.65 -12.45
C GLY A 3 33.45 11.53 -12.23
N ARG A 4 33.51 12.83 -12.53
CA ARG A 4 32.39 13.75 -12.37
C ARG A 4 31.35 13.60 -13.50
N ARG A 5 31.81 13.36 -14.74
CA ARG A 5 30.91 13.15 -15.90
C ARG A 5 30.13 11.83 -15.77
N SER A 6 30.74 10.75 -15.28
CA SER A 6 30.07 9.46 -15.11
C SER A 6 28.98 9.53 -14.06
N ARG A 7 29.17 10.22 -12.92
CA ARG A 7 28.14 10.40 -11.89
C ARG A 7 26.95 11.26 -12.36
N VAL A 8 27.20 12.30 -13.14
CA VAL A 8 26.14 13.17 -13.67
C VAL A 8 25.29 12.41 -14.70
N ILE A 9 25.90 11.59 -15.56
CA ILE A 9 25.18 10.79 -16.55
C ILE A 9 24.36 9.70 -15.87
N HIS A 10 24.91 8.98 -14.87
CA HIS A 10 24.15 8.00 -14.08
C HIS A 10 22.97 8.64 -13.33
N SER A 11 23.16 9.80 -12.72
CA SER A 11 22.11 10.55 -12.04
C SER A 11 21.01 11.01 -13.00
N ALA A 12 21.35 11.47 -14.19
CA ALA A 12 20.37 11.90 -15.20
C ALA A 12 19.59 10.73 -15.81
N MET A 13 20.26 9.60 -16.07
CA MET A 13 19.60 8.37 -16.54
C MET A 13 18.64 7.80 -15.49
N ASN A 14 19.01 7.84 -14.21
CA ASN A 14 18.15 7.40 -13.11
C ASN A 14 16.93 8.31 -12.91
N GLN A 15 17.09 9.63 -13.03
CA GLN A 15 15.97 10.56 -12.94
C GLN A 15 14.95 10.34 -14.07
N ASN A 16 15.41 10.07 -15.30
CA ASN A 16 14.53 9.81 -16.42
C ASN A 16 13.74 8.50 -16.23
N SER A 17 14.36 7.44 -15.72
CA SER A 17 13.69 6.16 -15.49
C SER A 17 12.65 6.24 -14.36
N TYR A 18 12.91 7.00 -13.31
CA TYR A 18 11.92 7.25 -12.25
C TYR A 18 10.72 8.04 -12.78
N GLN A 19 10.95 9.11 -13.56
CA GLN A 19 9.86 9.88 -14.15
C GLN A 19 9.00 9.03 -15.09
N GLN A 20 9.61 8.22 -15.95
CA GLN A 20 8.89 7.27 -16.81
C GLN A 20 8.05 6.27 -16.01
N SER A 21 8.56 5.83 -14.86
CA SER A 21 7.81 4.96 -13.96
C SER A 21 6.62 5.67 -13.33
N LEU A 22 6.78 6.93 -12.91
CA LEU A 22 5.65 7.73 -12.43
C LEU A 22 4.61 7.97 -13.50
N ASP A 23 5.03 8.28 -14.73
CA ASP A 23 4.13 8.50 -15.87
C ASP A 23 3.31 7.23 -16.15
N TYR A 24 3.95 6.05 -16.08
CA TYR A 24 3.25 4.78 -16.19
C TYR A 24 2.25 4.58 -15.05
N LEU A 25 2.69 4.75 -13.80
CA LEU A 25 1.85 4.55 -12.61
C LEU A 25 0.63 5.48 -12.64
N TYR A 26 0.85 6.77 -12.84
CA TYR A 26 -0.26 7.73 -12.92
C TYR A 26 -1.13 7.52 -14.16
N GLY A 27 -0.55 6.99 -15.25
CA GLY A 27 -1.31 6.55 -16.40
C GLY A 27 -2.35 5.46 -16.10
N LEU A 28 -2.20 4.72 -14.99
CA LEU A 28 -3.19 3.75 -14.50
C LEU A 28 -4.39 4.42 -13.80
N GLU A 29 -4.26 5.67 -13.34
CA GLU A 29 -5.36 6.40 -12.68
C GLU A 29 -6.56 6.63 -13.61
N LYS A 30 -6.34 6.61 -14.92
CA LYS A 30 -7.43 6.68 -15.92
C LYS A 30 -8.46 5.58 -15.80
N PHE A 31 -8.11 4.46 -15.18
CA PHE A 31 -9.05 3.36 -14.92
C PHE A 31 -9.92 3.59 -13.67
N GLY A 32 -9.64 4.67 -12.91
CA GLY A 32 -10.41 5.02 -11.73
C GLY A 32 -10.34 3.99 -10.62
N MET A 33 -11.41 3.87 -9.85
CA MET A 33 -11.56 2.86 -8.80
C MET A 33 -12.28 1.63 -9.36
N ILE A 34 -11.64 0.48 -9.30
CA ILE A 34 -12.22 -0.81 -9.63
C ILE A 34 -12.22 -1.63 -8.35
N PHE A 35 -13.41 -1.97 -7.86
CA PHE A 35 -13.56 -2.77 -6.65
C PHE A 35 -13.40 -4.26 -6.95
N GLY A 36 -12.65 -4.94 -6.08
CA GLY A 36 -12.44 -6.38 -6.17
C GLY A 36 -10.97 -6.74 -6.08
N LEU A 37 -10.69 -7.97 -5.64
CA LEU A 37 -9.32 -8.43 -5.41
C LEU A 37 -8.71 -9.15 -6.61
N THR A 38 -9.52 -9.58 -7.57
CA THR A 38 -9.08 -10.43 -8.68
C THR A 38 -7.89 -9.85 -9.46
N LYS A 39 -7.85 -8.53 -9.66
CA LYS A 39 -6.76 -7.90 -10.43
C LYS A 39 -5.46 -7.83 -9.64
N VAL A 40 -5.52 -7.39 -8.38
CA VAL A 40 -4.34 -7.35 -7.53
C VAL A 40 -3.83 -8.76 -7.23
N GLU A 41 -4.72 -9.75 -7.06
CA GLU A 41 -4.36 -11.17 -6.90
C GLU A 41 -3.63 -11.71 -8.12
N ALA A 42 -4.12 -11.43 -9.33
CA ALA A 42 -3.43 -11.82 -10.57
C ALA A 42 -2.03 -11.18 -10.68
N ILE A 43 -1.91 -9.89 -10.35
CA ILE A 43 -0.61 -9.21 -10.31
C ILE A 43 0.31 -9.87 -9.29
N LEU A 44 -0.19 -10.15 -8.09
CA LEU A 44 0.59 -10.82 -7.04
C LEU A 44 1.06 -12.20 -7.45
N GLU A 45 0.21 -12.98 -8.12
CA GLU A 45 0.59 -14.28 -8.67
C GLU A 45 1.73 -14.15 -9.69
N ALA A 46 1.63 -13.22 -10.62
CA ALA A 46 2.67 -12.96 -11.63
C ALA A 46 4.03 -12.59 -11.02
N ILE A 47 4.04 -11.96 -9.84
CA ILE A 47 5.26 -11.55 -9.13
C ILE A 47 5.67 -12.51 -8.00
N GLY A 48 5.05 -13.68 -7.89
CA GLY A 48 5.42 -14.74 -6.96
C GLY A 48 4.81 -14.66 -5.58
N ASN A 49 3.61 -14.05 -5.44
CA ASN A 49 2.79 -14.00 -4.22
C ASN A 49 3.54 -13.49 -2.96
N PRO A 50 4.24 -12.35 -3.02
CA PRO A 50 5.07 -11.87 -1.91
C PRO A 50 4.26 -11.66 -0.61
N HIS A 51 2.97 -11.35 -0.71
CA HIS A 51 2.07 -11.11 0.40
C HIS A 51 1.88 -12.32 1.34
N ARG A 52 2.13 -13.53 0.85
CA ARG A 52 2.01 -14.77 1.65
C ARG A 52 3.20 -15.00 2.58
N GLU A 53 4.29 -14.27 2.37
CA GLU A 53 5.53 -14.44 3.13
C GLU A 53 5.79 -13.32 4.13
N ILE A 54 4.89 -12.34 4.22
CA ILE A 54 5.03 -11.20 5.13
C ILE A 54 3.93 -11.22 6.19
N GLN A 55 4.28 -10.86 7.40
CA GLN A 55 3.31 -10.63 8.48
C GLN A 55 2.76 -9.22 8.38
N ALA A 56 1.44 -9.05 8.52
CA ALA A 56 0.79 -7.77 8.32
C ALA A 56 -0.04 -7.32 9.53
N ILE A 57 -0.06 -6.02 9.76
CA ILE A 57 -1.05 -5.29 10.55
C ILE A 57 -1.86 -4.45 9.57
N HIS A 58 -3.17 -4.62 9.55
CA HIS A 58 -4.05 -4.01 8.56
C HIS A 58 -4.93 -2.95 9.23
N ILE A 59 -4.87 -1.71 8.74
CA ILE A 59 -5.51 -0.56 9.39
C ILE A 59 -6.55 0.06 8.45
N GLY A 60 -7.81 -0.07 8.84
CA GLY A 60 -8.97 0.55 8.19
C GLY A 60 -9.61 1.64 9.03
N GLY A 61 -10.62 2.30 8.48
CA GLY A 61 -11.37 3.35 9.16
C GLY A 61 -11.71 4.51 8.23
N THR A 62 -12.43 5.50 8.74
CA THR A 62 -12.68 6.74 8.00
C THR A 62 -11.51 7.70 8.16
N ASN A 63 -11.22 8.13 9.37
CA ASN A 63 -10.16 9.08 9.70
C ASN A 63 -9.10 8.43 10.59
N GLY A 64 -7.88 8.99 10.58
CA GLY A 64 -6.81 8.61 11.49
C GLY A 64 -6.05 7.31 11.13
N LYS A 65 -6.34 6.68 10.00
CA LYS A 65 -5.64 5.49 9.52
C LYS A 65 -4.13 5.69 9.44
N GLY A 66 -3.70 6.69 8.66
CA GLY A 66 -2.27 6.99 8.45
C GLY A 66 -1.56 7.40 9.75
N SER A 67 -2.22 8.18 10.63
CA SER A 67 -1.67 8.54 11.94
C SER A 67 -1.48 7.31 12.84
N THR A 68 -2.48 6.42 12.90
CA THR A 68 -2.38 5.15 13.64
C THR A 68 -1.28 4.27 13.07
N ALA A 69 -1.19 4.18 11.75
CA ALA A 69 -0.15 3.43 11.06
C ALA A 69 1.26 3.95 11.39
N ALA A 70 1.45 5.26 11.36
CA ALA A 70 2.73 5.90 11.67
C ALA A 70 3.14 5.72 13.14
N MET A 71 2.18 5.87 14.08
CA MET A 71 2.44 5.63 15.51
C MET A 71 2.82 4.16 15.76
N MET A 72 2.06 3.22 15.20
CA MET A 72 2.36 1.79 15.31
C MET A 72 3.74 1.45 14.75
N ALA A 73 4.06 1.98 13.55
CA ALA A 73 5.38 1.79 12.95
C ALA A 73 6.50 2.30 13.85
N SER A 74 6.33 3.48 14.46
CA SER A 74 7.32 4.06 15.37
C SER A 74 7.54 3.20 16.63
N ILE A 75 6.46 2.67 17.21
CA ILE A 75 6.53 1.81 18.40
C ILE A 75 7.28 0.52 18.07
N LEU A 76 6.87 -0.17 17.00
CA LEU A 76 7.48 -1.46 16.60
C LEU A 76 8.94 -1.30 16.20
N GLN A 77 9.31 -0.18 15.55
CA GLN A 77 10.71 0.10 15.25
C GLN A 77 11.56 0.29 16.52
N LYS A 78 11.01 0.94 17.55
CA LYS A 78 11.71 1.10 18.84
C LYS A 78 11.89 -0.23 19.58
N GLU A 79 10.98 -1.17 19.38
CA GLU A 79 11.10 -2.54 19.88
C GLU A 79 12.06 -3.41 19.07
N GLY A 80 12.72 -2.84 18.05
CA GLY A 80 13.74 -3.51 17.26
C GLY A 80 13.24 -4.23 16.00
N TYR A 81 11.95 -4.19 15.71
CA TYR A 81 11.41 -4.79 14.48
C TYR A 81 11.80 -3.99 13.24
N ARG A 82 12.04 -4.70 12.14
CA ARG A 82 12.15 -4.11 10.81
C ARG A 82 10.77 -3.95 10.23
N VAL A 83 10.28 -2.71 10.18
CA VAL A 83 8.88 -2.39 9.87
C VAL A 83 8.75 -1.83 8.46
N GLY A 84 7.90 -2.46 7.64
CA GLY A 84 7.37 -1.88 6.42
C GLY A 84 6.12 -1.06 6.71
N LEU A 85 5.97 0.09 6.07
CA LEU A 85 4.81 0.95 6.19
C LEU A 85 4.31 1.35 4.81
N TYR A 86 3.06 1.01 4.50
CA TYR A 86 2.36 1.42 3.28
C TYR A 86 1.18 2.31 3.64
N THR A 87 1.18 3.55 3.11
CA THR A 87 0.16 4.56 3.39
C THR A 87 -0.34 5.23 2.12
N SER A 88 -1.55 5.79 2.16
CA SER A 88 -2.16 6.52 1.04
C SER A 88 -3.17 7.56 1.50
N PRO A 89 -3.33 8.67 0.74
CA PRO A 89 -2.47 9.10 -0.36
C PRO A 89 -1.11 9.66 0.15
N HIS A 90 -0.18 9.94 -0.78
CA HIS A 90 1.00 10.75 -0.47
C HIS A 90 0.67 12.25 -0.52
N LEU A 91 1.48 13.05 0.14
CA LEU A 91 1.29 14.51 0.18
C LEU A 91 2.06 15.21 -0.95
N THR A 92 3.30 14.83 -1.18
CA THR A 92 4.19 15.50 -2.13
C THR A 92 4.84 14.53 -3.12
N ARG A 93 5.33 13.39 -2.63
CA ARG A 93 6.13 12.44 -3.42
C ARG A 93 5.55 11.04 -3.34
N PHE A 94 5.57 10.33 -4.45
CA PHE A 94 5.16 8.92 -4.52
C PHE A 94 5.88 8.05 -3.47
N THR A 95 7.17 8.30 -3.25
CA THR A 95 8.02 7.52 -2.32
C THR A 95 7.53 7.53 -0.88
N GLU A 96 6.75 8.53 -0.48
CA GLU A 96 6.12 8.62 0.85
C GLU A 96 5.20 7.43 1.16
N ARG A 97 4.65 6.79 0.11
CA ARG A 97 3.72 5.67 0.26
C ARG A 97 4.35 4.41 0.82
N ILE A 98 5.65 4.19 0.57
CA ILE A 98 6.35 2.95 0.88
C ILE A 98 7.59 3.27 1.70
N LYS A 99 7.60 2.85 2.97
CA LYS A 99 8.73 3.09 3.87
C LYS A 99 9.18 1.79 4.53
N VAL A 100 10.48 1.69 4.80
CA VAL A 100 11.05 0.65 5.67
C VAL A 100 11.88 1.33 6.75
N ASN A 101 11.55 1.06 8.00
CA ASN A 101 12.17 1.72 9.17
C ASN A 101 12.21 3.26 9.03
N GLY A 102 11.07 3.85 8.64
CA GLY A 102 10.90 5.29 8.48
C GLY A 102 11.56 5.91 7.23
N LYS A 103 12.37 5.15 6.49
CA LYS A 103 13.00 5.60 5.24
C LYS A 103 12.11 5.30 4.05
N GLU A 104 11.84 6.31 3.23
CA GLU A 104 11.10 6.16 1.98
C GLU A 104 11.87 5.23 1.02
N VAL A 105 11.13 4.51 0.17
CA VAL A 105 11.70 3.76 -0.95
C VAL A 105 12.49 4.72 -1.86
N GLU A 106 13.66 4.30 -2.29
CA GLU A 106 14.48 5.11 -3.19
C GLU A 106 13.85 5.20 -4.59
N LYS A 107 14.05 6.32 -5.28
CA LYS A 107 13.51 6.54 -6.63
C LYS A 107 13.96 5.48 -7.62
N GLU A 108 15.19 5.06 -7.53
CA GLU A 108 15.82 4.03 -8.34
C GLU A 108 15.17 2.67 -8.12
N GLU A 109 14.74 2.39 -6.91
CA GLU A 109 14.04 1.15 -6.56
C GLU A 109 12.61 1.16 -7.11
N VAL A 110 11.91 2.30 -7.01
CA VAL A 110 10.60 2.45 -7.66
C VAL A 110 10.71 2.18 -9.15
N ALA A 111 11.72 2.75 -9.82
CA ALA A 111 11.94 2.54 -11.24
C ALA A 111 12.22 1.06 -11.57
N THR A 112 13.10 0.44 -10.81
CA THR A 112 13.48 -0.97 -11.00
C THR A 112 12.30 -1.91 -10.77
N LEU A 113 11.54 -1.71 -9.69
CA LEU A 113 10.36 -2.49 -9.36
C LEU A 113 9.28 -2.33 -10.42
N THR A 114 9.02 -1.09 -10.87
CA THR A 114 8.01 -0.83 -11.90
C THR A 114 8.33 -1.58 -13.18
N GLU A 115 9.54 -1.47 -13.70
CA GLU A 115 9.93 -2.14 -14.94
C GLU A 115 9.94 -3.68 -14.80
N TRP A 116 10.40 -4.19 -13.67
CA TRP A 116 10.39 -5.62 -13.41
C TRP A 116 8.95 -6.17 -13.33
N MET A 117 8.07 -5.49 -12.60
CA MET A 117 6.67 -5.89 -12.47
C MET A 117 5.93 -5.81 -13.80
N LYS A 118 6.13 -4.75 -14.59
CA LYS A 118 5.54 -4.64 -15.94
C LYS A 118 5.85 -5.87 -16.80
N LYS A 119 7.12 -6.25 -16.85
CA LYS A 119 7.55 -7.43 -17.62
C LYS A 119 6.90 -8.73 -17.13
N ARG A 120 6.74 -8.90 -15.82
CA ARG A 120 6.09 -10.06 -15.23
C ARG A 120 4.59 -10.12 -15.52
N ILE A 121 3.93 -8.99 -15.39
CA ILE A 121 2.50 -8.81 -15.67
C ILE A 121 2.22 -9.10 -17.15
N GLU A 122 3.03 -8.55 -18.05
CA GLU A 122 2.94 -8.77 -19.49
C GLU A 122 3.18 -10.23 -19.86
N ALA A 123 4.25 -10.85 -19.31
CA ALA A 123 4.56 -12.25 -19.53
C ALA A 123 3.46 -13.21 -19.03
N ALA A 124 2.71 -12.81 -18.00
CA ALA A 124 1.55 -13.54 -17.50
C ALA A 124 0.27 -13.29 -18.30
N GLY A 125 0.31 -12.47 -19.36
CA GLY A 125 -0.85 -12.12 -20.18
C GLY A 125 -1.90 -11.25 -19.47
N ILE A 126 -1.53 -10.62 -18.37
CA ILE A 126 -2.44 -9.77 -17.61
C ILE A 126 -2.53 -8.40 -18.29
N THR A 127 -3.74 -8.05 -18.70
CA THR A 127 -4.01 -6.76 -19.37
C THR A 127 -4.87 -5.85 -18.49
N PRO A 128 -4.74 -4.53 -18.63
CA PRO A 128 -5.66 -3.61 -18.00
C PRO A 128 -7.13 -3.90 -18.38
N PRO A 129 -8.11 -3.52 -17.54
CA PRO A 129 -7.93 -2.58 -16.44
C PRO A 129 -7.48 -3.25 -15.15
N PHE A 130 -6.36 -2.73 -14.59
CA PHE A 130 -6.00 -2.80 -13.18
C PHE A 130 -5.60 -1.38 -12.74
N THR A 131 -5.80 -1.07 -11.48
CA THR A 131 -5.70 0.31 -11.02
C THR A 131 -4.28 0.67 -10.60
N PHE A 132 -4.02 1.98 -10.48
CA PHE A 132 -2.84 2.51 -9.80
C PHE A 132 -2.66 1.87 -8.42
N PHE A 133 -3.76 1.71 -7.66
CA PHE A 133 -3.71 1.19 -6.30
C PHE A 133 -3.41 -0.31 -6.27
N ASP A 134 -3.93 -1.10 -7.22
CA ASP A 134 -3.57 -2.52 -7.35
C ASP A 134 -2.07 -2.69 -7.56
N PHE A 135 -1.52 -1.95 -8.52
CA PHE A 135 -0.12 -2.05 -8.87
C PHE A 135 0.78 -1.58 -7.72
N THR A 136 0.47 -0.44 -7.09
CA THR A 136 1.30 0.11 -6.02
C THR A 136 1.20 -0.68 -4.72
N THR A 137 0.06 -1.30 -4.42
CA THR A 137 -0.09 -2.26 -3.33
C THR A 137 0.78 -3.49 -3.55
N ALA A 138 0.72 -4.09 -4.73
CA ALA A 138 1.57 -5.24 -5.07
C ALA A 138 3.07 -4.88 -5.02
N MET A 139 3.44 -3.68 -5.48
CA MET A 139 4.81 -3.15 -5.39
C MET A 139 5.27 -3.02 -3.93
N ALA A 140 4.44 -2.47 -3.05
CA ALA A 140 4.79 -2.33 -1.64
C ALA A 140 5.04 -3.69 -0.98
N LEU A 141 4.17 -4.66 -1.23
CA LEU A 141 4.29 -6.02 -0.69
C LEU A 141 5.55 -6.73 -1.22
N LEU A 142 5.86 -6.57 -2.51
CA LEU A 142 7.10 -7.08 -3.10
C LEU A 142 8.33 -6.44 -2.46
N TYR A 143 8.33 -5.13 -2.30
CA TYR A 143 9.43 -4.39 -1.68
C TYR A 143 9.66 -4.82 -0.23
N PHE A 144 8.59 -4.99 0.56
CA PHE A 144 8.69 -5.44 1.94
C PHE A 144 9.30 -6.84 2.05
N LYS A 145 8.87 -7.78 1.18
CA LYS A 145 9.50 -9.10 1.09
C LYS A 145 10.98 -8.99 0.76
N GLN A 146 11.36 -8.23 -0.27
CA GLN A 146 12.77 -8.05 -0.67
C GLN A 146 13.62 -7.42 0.45
N ARG A 147 13.01 -6.55 1.24
CA ARG A 147 13.64 -5.89 2.39
C ARG A 147 13.60 -6.72 3.66
N MET A 148 13.02 -7.92 3.61
CA MET A 148 12.91 -8.83 4.77
C MET A 148 12.37 -8.11 6.00
N VAL A 149 11.22 -7.42 5.86
CA VAL A 149 10.58 -6.78 6.99
C VAL A 149 9.99 -7.84 7.92
N ASP A 150 10.08 -7.62 9.22
CA ASP A 150 9.46 -8.50 10.22
C ASP A 150 7.94 -8.31 10.26
N LEU A 151 7.51 -7.06 10.14
CA LEU A 151 6.10 -6.66 10.17
C LEU A 151 5.83 -5.59 9.12
N SER A 152 4.74 -5.73 8.38
CA SER A 152 4.23 -4.70 7.47
C SER A 152 2.95 -4.09 8.01
N ILE A 153 2.87 -2.77 8.03
CA ILE A 153 1.69 -2.01 8.39
C ILE A 153 1.07 -1.49 7.11
N LEU A 154 -0.17 -1.89 6.84
CA LEU A 154 -0.88 -1.56 5.61
C LEU A 154 -2.09 -0.70 5.94
N GLU A 155 -2.12 0.50 5.39
CA GLU A 155 -3.28 1.40 5.43
C GLU A 155 -4.22 1.05 4.29
N VAL A 156 -5.50 0.82 4.60
CA VAL A 156 -6.58 0.66 3.62
C VAL A 156 -6.76 1.95 2.83
N GLY A 157 -6.81 1.85 1.52
CA GLY A 157 -7.09 3.00 0.66
C GLY A 157 -8.55 3.44 0.76
N LEU A 158 -9.48 2.53 0.50
CA LEU A 158 -10.91 2.83 0.56
C LEU A 158 -11.73 1.60 0.98
N GLY A 159 -12.70 1.84 1.86
CA GLY A 159 -13.59 0.77 2.34
C GLY A 159 -12.87 -0.22 3.23
N GLY A 160 -12.53 -1.37 2.69
CA GLY A 160 -11.79 -2.45 3.36
C GLY A 160 -11.96 -3.79 2.65
N ARG A 161 -13.17 -4.32 2.57
CA ARG A 161 -13.48 -5.65 2.01
C ARG A 161 -12.87 -5.89 0.62
N LEU A 162 -13.01 -4.92 -0.28
CA LEU A 162 -12.61 -4.99 -1.68
C LEU A 162 -11.40 -4.10 -2.00
N ASP A 163 -10.72 -3.62 -0.96
CA ASP A 163 -9.50 -2.84 -1.10
C ASP A 163 -8.31 -3.73 -1.48
N SER A 164 -7.44 -3.26 -2.35
CA SER A 164 -6.30 -4.06 -2.85
C SER A 164 -5.36 -4.51 -1.71
N THR A 165 -5.33 -3.80 -0.57
CA THR A 165 -4.55 -4.21 0.60
C THR A 165 -5.16 -5.43 1.32
N ASN A 166 -6.43 -5.77 1.07
CA ASN A 166 -7.13 -6.88 1.73
C ASN A 166 -6.75 -8.28 1.20
N VAL A 167 -5.70 -8.37 0.41
CA VAL A 167 -5.10 -9.64 -0.05
C VAL A 167 -4.25 -10.33 1.02
N VAL A 168 -3.93 -9.64 2.11
CA VAL A 168 -3.12 -10.19 3.21
C VAL A 168 -3.98 -10.90 4.25
N ASP A 169 -3.38 -11.84 4.96
CA ASP A 169 -3.93 -12.43 6.20
C ASP A 169 -3.21 -11.78 7.39
N PRO A 170 -3.79 -10.70 7.98
CA PRO A 170 -3.08 -9.91 8.97
C PRO A 170 -3.04 -10.60 10.34
N LEU A 171 -2.00 -10.34 11.13
CA LEU A 171 -1.94 -10.72 12.55
C LEU A 171 -2.95 -9.90 13.38
N LEU A 172 -3.14 -8.64 12.97
CA LEU A 172 -4.00 -7.69 13.67
C LEU A 172 -4.72 -6.80 12.65
N SER A 173 -6.03 -6.66 12.81
CA SER A 173 -6.85 -5.68 12.09
C SER A 173 -7.30 -4.56 13.03
N ILE A 174 -7.11 -3.31 12.63
CA ILE A 174 -7.48 -2.13 13.41
C ILE A 174 -8.50 -1.32 12.62
N ILE A 175 -9.63 -1.00 13.25
CA ILE A 175 -10.60 -0.03 12.72
C ILE A 175 -10.49 1.24 13.58
N THR A 176 -10.04 2.34 12.98
CA THR A 176 -9.81 3.60 13.71
C THR A 176 -11.11 4.24 14.14
N ASN A 177 -11.98 4.52 13.19
CA ASN A 177 -13.35 5.00 13.42
C ASN A 177 -14.22 4.74 12.19
N ILE A 178 -15.53 4.88 12.36
CA ILE A 178 -16.50 4.74 11.29
C ILE A 178 -17.42 5.96 11.33
N THR A 179 -17.35 6.77 10.28
CA THR A 179 -18.23 7.90 10.04
C THR A 179 -18.75 7.85 8.61
N ARG A 180 -19.72 8.69 8.25
CA ARG A 180 -20.19 8.82 6.88
C ARG A 180 -19.08 9.41 6.03
N ASP A 181 -18.69 8.68 5.00
CA ASP A 181 -17.66 9.06 4.05
C ASP A 181 -17.79 8.17 2.82
N HIS A 182 -17.46 8.70 1.64
CA HIS A 182 -17.53 7.95 0.37
C HIS A 182 -18.85 7.19 0.16
N GLU A 183 -19.99 7.85 0.46
CA GLU A 183 -21.33 7.22 0.43
C GLU A 183 -21.70 6.67 -0.95
N GLU A 184 -21.18 7.26 -2.02
CA GLU A 184 -21.39 6.77 -3.38
C GLU A 184 -20.77 5.39 -3.61
N GLN A 185 -19.62 5.12 -3.00
CA GLN A 185 -18.84 3.89 -3.16
C GLN A 185 -19.19 2.84 -2.09
N LEU A 186 -19.36 3.27 -0.83
CA LEU A 186 -19.51 2.38 0.31
C LEU A 186 -20.97 2.19 0.76
N GLY A 187 -21.87 3.00 0.20
CA GLY A 187 -23.30 2.96 0.53
C GLY A 187 -23.73 4.03 1.53
N LYS A 188 -25.03 4.38 1.47
CA LYS A 188 -25.64 5.53 2.15
C LYS A 188 -25.90 5.34 3.65
N SER A 189 -25.61 4.19 4.24
CA SER A 189 -25.86 3.96 5.66
C SER A 189 -24.56 3.62 6.39
N ILE A 190 -24.46 4.08 7.64
CA ILE A 190 -23.31 3.79 8.50
C ILE A 190 -23.06 2.30 8.66
N LEU A 191 -24.13 1.48 8.66
CA LEU A 191 -24.03 0.03 8.74
C LEU A 191 -23.39 -0.59 7.49
N LYS A 192 -23.68 -0.08 6.30
CA LYS A 192 -23.05 -0.54 5.06
C LYS A 192 -21.57 -0.16 5.05
N ILE A 193 -21.26 1.09 5.39
CA ILE A 193 -19.87 1.57 5.52
C ILE A 193 -19.11 0.74 6.55
N ALA A 194 -19.73 0.44 7.70
CA ALA A 194 -19.13 -0.41 8.73
C ALA A 194 -18.87 -1.83 8.21
N GLY A 195 -19.81 -2.41 7.47
CA GLY A 195 -19.66 -3.72 6.86
C GLY A 195 -18.52 -3.81 5.86
N GLU A 196 -18.33 -2.77 5.03
CA GLU A 196 -17.21 -2.71 4.10
C GLU A 196 -15.86 -2.57 4.83
N LYS A 197 -15.80 -1.72 5.87
CA LYS A 197 -14.58 -1.56 6.67
C LYS A 197 -14.26 -2.83 7.49
N ALA A 198 -15.27 -3.47 8.07
CA ALA A 198 -15.11 -4.72 8.81
C ALA A 198 -14.62 -5.90 7.93
N GLY A 199 -14.71 -5.77 6.60
CA GLY A 199 -14.19 -6.76 5.66
C GLY A 199 -12.70 -7.04 5.74
N ILE A 200 -11.92 -6.23 6.46
CA ILE A 200 -10.50 -6.49 6.76
C ILE A 200 -10.28 -7.43 7.94
N ILE A 201 -11.33 -7.73 8.71
CA ILE A 201 -11.26 -8.65 9.85
C ILE A 201 -11.41 -10.07 9.31
N LYS A 202 -10.34 -10.84 9.35
CA LYS A 202 -10.30 -12.22 8.89
C LYS A 202 -10.62 -13.20 10.04
N LYS A 203 -10.95 -14.45 9.71
CA LYS A 203 -11.14 -15.49 10.71
C LYS A 203 -9.82 -15.74 11.46
N ALA A 204 -9.89 -15.95 12.76
CA ALA A 204 -8.75 -16.21 13.64
C ALA A 204 -7.69 -15.07 13.73
N VAL A 205 -8.08 -13.85 13.41
CA VAL A 205 -7.22 -12.68 13.55
C VAL A 205 -7.63 -11.85 14.76
N SER A 206 -6.66 -11.34 15.52
CA SER A 206 -6.94 -10.34 16.55
C SER A 206 -7.42 -9.03 15.88
N TYR A 207 -8.44 -8.42 16.47
CA TYR A 207 -8.92 -7.13 15.97
C TYR A 207 -9.21 -6.16 17.12
N THR A 208 -9.12 -4.88 16.85
CA THR A 208 -9.52 -3.82 17.75
C THR A 208 -10.14 -2.65 16.98
N HIS A 209 -10.92 -1.85 17.69
CA HIS A 209 -11.42 -0.59 17.18
C HIS A 209 -11.07 0.53 18.18
N LEU A 210 -10.67 1.67 17.66
CA LEU A 210 -10.41 2.85 18.45
C LEU A 210 -11.72 3.61 18.63
N ARG A 211 -12.13 3.83 19.86
CA ARG A 211 -13.21 4.78 20.17
C ARG A 211 -12.63 6.19 20.11
N ALA A 212 -13.28 7.07 19.37
CA ALA A 212 -13.01 8.49 19.54
C ALA A 212 -13.32 8.85 21.01
N HIS A 213 -12.35 9.37 21.73
CA HIS A 213 -12.65 10.07 22.98
C HIS A 213 -13.40 11.31 22.59
N GLU A 214 -14.72 11.31 22.78
CA GLU A 214 -15.48 12.54 22.86
C GLU A 214 -14.92 13.28 24.06
N THR A 215 -14.05 14.26 23.80
CA THR A 215 -13.76 15.28 24.81
C THR A 215 -15.05 16.07 24.95
N GLY A 216 -15.89 15.65 25.88
CA GLY A 216 -17.05 16.41 26.29
C GLY A 216 -16.59 17.82 26.73
N ARG A 217 -17.08 18.82 26.03
CA ARG A 217 -17.18 20.17 26.47
C ARG A 217 -18.65 20.52 26.58
#